data_56211aa3df4ffba066cdc2d5f8ee2d4a
#
_entry.id   56211aa3df4ffba066cdc2d5f8ee2d4a
#
_cell.length_a   1.000
_cell.length_b   1.000
_cell.length_c   1.000
_cell.angle_alpha   90.00
_cell.angle_beta   90.00
_cell.angle_gamma   90.00
#
_symmetry.space_group_name_H-M   'P 1'
#
loop_
_entity.id
_entity.type
_entity.pdbx_description
1 polymer ?
#
loop_
_entity_poly.entity_id
_entity_poly.type
_entity_poly.pdbx_seq_one_letter_code
_entity_poly.pdbx_strand_id
1 'polypeptide(L)'
;METEFEVKILDIDVAYIQSKLESIGANMHLEKRKMMRFVYELHPPKEDAWLRLRDDGEIITLCVKEIRADTIDGTKQHEKVVDNFYKTHHQLLKSDHTPIAYQENERISYMLDGTAIEIDFWPGIPPYLEIEGRSVEEVETVVFRLGYAIEDTTTLGVPDIYKSYGRCIEDHNIVNF
;
A
#
# COMPACT_ATOMS: atom_id res chain seq x y z
N MET A 1 -10.77 0.34 14.82
CA MET A 1 -10.18 0.30 13.47
C MET A 1 -10.60 1.55 12.75
N GLU A 2 -9.68 2.21 12.10
CA GLU A 2 -9.90 3.41 11.29
C GLU A 2 -10.27 3.00 9.86
N THR A 3 -10.95 3.88 9.12
CA THR A 3 -11.24 3.69 7.70
C THR A 3 -10.08 4.21 6.89
N GLU A 4 -9.56 3.41 5.96
CA GLU A 4 -8.71 3.87 4.86
C GLU A 4 -9.59 4.36 3.71
N PHE A 5 -9.23 5.48 3.12
CA PHE A 5 -9.82 5.99 1.89
C PHE A 5 -8.73 5.99 0.83
N GLU A 6 -8.67 4.95 0.01
CA GLU A 6 -7.60 4.78 -0.97
C GLU A 6 -8.10 4.29 -2.33
N VAL A 7 -7.42 4.73 -3.37
CA VAL A 7 -7.54 4.20 -4.73
C VAL A 7 -6.17 4.05 -5.37
N LYS A 8 -6.10 3.27 -6.43
CA LYS A 8 -4.89 3.06 -7.23
C LYS A 8 -5.15 3.34 -8.70
N ILE A 9 -4.13 3.86 -9.40
CA ILE A 9 -4.13 4.05 -10.85
C ILE A 9 -2.99 3.20 -11.38
N LEU A 10 -3.33 2.21 -12.19
CA LEU A 10 -2.37 1.23 -12.72
C LEU A 10 -1.69 1.76 -14.00
N ASP A 11 -0.60 1.10 -14.42
CA ASP A 11 0.11 1.35 -15.68
C ASP A 11 0.55 2.80 -15.91
N ILE A 12 1.03 3.46 -14.86
CA ILE A 12 1.45 4.87 -14.94
C ILE A 12 2.79 5.04 -15.64
N ASP A 13 2.95 6.16 -16.36
CA ASP A 13 4.26 6.69 -16.71
C ASP A 13 4.80 7.52 -15.54
N VAL A 14 5.85 7.03 -14.90
CA VAL A 14 6.41 7.64 -13.69
C VAL A 14 6.88 9.08 -13.95
N ALA A 15 7.56 9.35 -15.08
CA ALA A 15 8.07 10.68 -15.39
C ALA A 15 6.92 11.68 -15.63
N TYR A 16 5.88 11.23 -16.34
CA TYR A 16 4.68 12.03 -16.54
C TYR A 16 3.98 12.33 -15.21
N ILE A 17 3.78 11.34 -14.36
CA ILE A 17 3.13 11.51 -13.04
C ILE A 17 3.93 12.46 -12.15
N GLN A 18 5.25 12.32 -12.08
CA GLN A 18 6.10 13.22 -11.28
C GLN A 18 5.97 14.68 -11.76
N SER A 19 6.06 14.91 -13.09
CA SER A 19 5.86 16.25 -13.66
C SER A 19 4.46 16.79 -13.37
N LYS A 20 3.45 15.93 -13.43
CA LYS A 20 2.05 16.32 -13.14
C LYS A 20 1.88 16.68 -11.67
N LEU A 21 2.43 15.89 -10.73
CA LEU A 21 2.41 16.17 -9.30
C LEU A 21 3.05 17.52 -8.98
N GLU A 22 4.22 17.81 -9.55
CA GLU A 22 4.86 19.12 -9.42
C GLU A 22 3.96 20.25 -9.94
N SER A 23 3.35 20.07 -11.11
CA SER A 23 2.50 21.09 -11.74
C SER A 23 1.23 21.43 -10.94
N ILE A 24 0.72 20.49 -10.14
CA ILE A 24 -0.44 20.69 -9.27
C ILE A 24 -0.08 21.10 -7.84
N GLY A 25 1.22 21.28 -7.56
CA GLY A 25 1.72 21.75 -6.27
C GLY A 25 1.87 20.66 -5.21
N ALA A 26 1.94 19.38 -5.59
CA ALA A 26 2.30 18.31 -4.67
C ALA A 26 3.78 18.43 -4.28
N ASN A 27 4.08 18.20 -3.00
CA ASN A 27 5.43 18.22 -2.48
C ASN A 27 5.95 16.79 -2.33
N MET A 28 7.15 16.53 -2.85
CA MET A 28 7.84 15.27 -2.55
C MET A 28 8.12 15.22 -1.05
N HIS A 29 7.59 14.20 -0.39
CA HIS A 29 7.76 13.99 1.04
C HIS A 29 8.95 13.09 1.32
N LEU A 30 9.05 11.96 0.59
CA LEU A 30 10.17 11.02 0.70
C LEU A 30 10.61 10.58 -0.69
N GLU A 31 11.92 10.55 -0.91
CA GLU A 31 12.53 10.01 -2.12
C GLU A 31 12.30 8.49 -2.24
N LYS A 32 12.69 7.95 -3.39
CA LYS A 32 12.58 6.52 -3.66
C LYS A 32 13.32 5.69 -2.63
N ARG A 33 12.60 4.86 -1.90
CA ARG A 33 13.13 4.02 -0.82
C ARG A 33 12.58 2.62 -0.87
N LYS A 34 13.36 1.68 -0.37
CA LYS A 34 12.95 0.29 -0.23
C LYS A 34 12.07 0.11 1.00
N MET A 35 11.01 -0.66 0.83
CA MET A 35 10.11 -1.07 1.88
C MET A 35 10.18 -2.60 2.03
N MET A 36 10.08 -3.08 3.26
CA MET A 36 10.07 -4.51 3.58
C MET A 36 8.85 -4.83 4.43
N ARG A 37 8.24 -6.01 4.21
CA ARG A 37 7.13 -6.44 5.04
C ARG A 37 7.06 -7.94 5.20
N PHE A 38 6.62 -8.37 6.37
CA PHE A 38 6.07 -9.70 6.61
C PHE A 38 4.55 -9.61 6.67
N VAL A 39 3.88 -10.57 6.05
CA VAL A 39 2.43 -10.76 6.12
C VAL A 39 2.14 -12.03 6.89
N TYR A 40 1.19 -11.97 7.81
CA TYR A 40 0.79 -13.07 8.68
C TYR A 40 -0.71 -13.29 8.59
N GLU A 41 -1.13 -14.53 8.73
CA GLU A 41 -2.53 -14.86 8.97
C GLU A 41 -2.96 -14.42 10.37
N LEU A 42 -4.20 -13.99 10.54
CA LEU A 42 -4.75 -13.68 11.86
C LEU A 42 -5.05 -14.96 12.65
N HIS A 43 -5.00 -14.87 13.98
CA HIS A 43 -5.43 -15.92 14.90
C HIS A 43 -6.58 -15.42 15.80
N PRO A 44 -7.83 -15.98 15.66
CA PRO A 44 -8.22 -16.98 14.66
C PRO A 44 -8.17 -16.41 13.23
N PRO A 45 -8.02 -17.28 12.19
CA PRO A 45 -8.06 -16.85 10.79
C PRO A 45 -9.37 -16.11 10.47
N LYS A 46 -9.26 -15.07 9.65
CA LYS A 46 -10.39 -14.29 9.18
C LYS A 46 -10.19 -13.99 7.69
N GLU A 47 -11.21 -14.29 6.89
CA GLU A 47 -11.22 -13.98 5.47
C GLU A 47 -11.06 -12.49 5.23
N ASP A 48 -10.35 -12.12 4.18
CA ASP A 48 -10.05 -10.74 3.79
C ASP A 48 -9.40 -9.88 4.90
N ALA A 49 -8.70 -10.53 5.84
CA ALA A 49 -8.00 -9.84 6.91
C ALA A 49 -6.64 -10.48 7.21
N TRP A 50 -5.65 -9.64 7.48
CA TRP A 50 -4.28 -10.07 7.74
C TRP A 50 -3.56 -9.14 8.72
N LEU A 51 -2.45 -9.63 9.28
CA LEU A 51 -1.51 -8.83 10.05
C LEU A 51 -0.29 -8.53 9.18
N ARG A 52 0.16 -7.28 9.16
CA ARG A 52 1.32 -6.82 8.41
C ARG A 52 2.32 -6.13 9.34
N LEU A 53 3.54 -6.61 9.36
CA LEU A 53 4.69 -5.89 9.92
C LEU A 53 5.46 -5.26 8.75
N ARG A 54 5.61 -3.93 8.73
CA ARG A 54 6.26 -3.18 7.65
C ARG A 54 7.35 -2.27 8.20
N ASP A 55 8.48 -2.24 7.53
CA ASP A 55 9.50 -1.22 7.61
C ASP A 55 9.44 -0.43 6.29
N ASP A 56 9.16 0.86 6.35
CA ASP A 56 9.04 1.74 5.17
C ASP A 56 10.30 2.62 4.97
N GLY A 57 11.36 2.35 5.72
CA GLY A 57 12.61 3.10 5.70
C GLY A 57 12.64 4.29 6.66
N GLU A 58 11.50 4.75 7.17
CA GLU A 58 11.36 5.84 8.16
C GLU A 58 10.79 5.31 9.47
N ILE A 59 9.70 4.56 9.39
CA ILE A 59 9.01 4.00 10.56
C ILE A 59 8.72 2.52 10.35
N ILE A 60 8.60 1.81 11.47
CA ILE A 60 8.22 0.40 11.47
C ILE A 60 6.83 0.30 12.07
N THR A 61 5.92 -0.34 11.34
CA THR A 61 4.52 -0.45 11.75
C THR A 61 4.04 -1.90 11.81
N LEU A 62 3.17 -2.17 12.77
CA LEU A 62 2.40 -3.40 12.87
C LEU A 62 0.93 -3.06 12.68
N CYS A 63 0.31 -3.62 11.65
CA CYS A 63 -1.02 -3.25 11.20
C CYS A 63 -1.91 -4.48 11.01
N VAL A 64 -3.13 -4.45 11.54
CA VAL A 64 -4.21 -5.35 11.14
C VAL A 64 -5.03 -4.62 10.08
N LYS A 65 -5.16 -5.24 8.90
CA LYS A 65 -6.03 -4.77 7.81
C LYS A 65 -7.18 -5.75 7.59
N GLU A 66 -8.34 -5.20 7.20
CA GLU A 66 -9.55 -5.95 6.86
C GLU A 66 -10.25 -5.26 5.68
N ILE A 67 -10.41 -5.95 4.56
CA ILE A 67 -11.21 -5.51 3.42
C ILE A 67 -12.66 -5.91 3.70
N ARG A 68 -13.58 -4.96 3.64
CA ARG A 68 -15.02 -5.17 3.85
C ARG A 68 -15.84 -4.95 2.60
N ALA A 69 -15.32 -4.19 1.63
CA ALA A 69 -15.98 -3.91 0.36
C ALA A 69 -14.96 -3.43 -0.67
N ASP A 70 -15.27 -3.58 -1.96
CA ASP A 70 -14.49 -3.02 -3.08
C ASP A 70 -14.91 -1.56 -3.33
N THR A 71 -14.67 -0.71 -2.33
CA THR A 71 -14.98 0.73 -2.37
C THR A 71 -13.82 1.52 -1.79
N ILE A 72 -13.75 2.82 -2.10
CA ILE A 72 -12.70 3.75 -1.63
C ILE A 72 -12.52 3.68 -0.11
N ASP A 73 -13.60 3.47 0.63
CA ASP A 73 -13.67 3.37 2.10
C ASP A 73 -13.77 1.93 2.62
N GLY A 74 -13.55 0.96 1.73
CA GLY A 74 -13.80 -0.48 2.00
C GLY A 74 -12.79 -1.11 2.94
N THR A 75 -11.61 -0.54 3.11
CA THR A 75 -10.57 -1.07 3.99
C THR A 75 -10.64 -0.48 5.39
N LYS A 76 -10.52 -1.34 6.40
CA LYS A 76 -10.36 -0.95 7.81
C LYS A 76 -9.00 -1.37 8.30
N GLN A 77 -8.36 -0.49 9.07
CA GLN A 77 -7.06 -0.78 9.64
C GLN A 77 -6.94 -0.39 11.11
N HIS A 78 -6.02 -1.06 11.79
CA HIS A 78 -5.51 -0.66 13.09
C HIS A 78 -3.99 -0.78 13.06
N GLU A 79 -3.31 0.34 13.00
CA GLU A 79 -1.86 0.40 12.87
C GLU A 79 -1.21 0.95 14.14
N LYS A 80 -0.05 0.42 14.48
CA LYS A 80 0.81 0.91 15.58
C LYS A 80 2.25 0.94 15.14
N VAL A 81 2.97 1.99 15.54
CA VAL A 81 4.41 2.08 15.42
C VAL A 81 5.07 1.11 16.42
N VAL A 82 6.10 0.41 15.96
CA VAL A 82 6.94 -0.49 16.77
C VAL A 82 8.41 -0.14 16.58
N ASP A 83 9.26 -0.50 17.57
CA ASP A 83 10.63 0.00 17.63
C ASP A 83 11.61 -0.73 16.68
N ASN A 84 11.35 -1.99 16.34
CA ASN A 84 12.33 -2.80 15.60
C ASN A 84 11.66 -3.93 14.82
N PHE A 85 11.91 -3.97 13.52
CA PHE A 85 11.33 -4.91 12.57
C PHE A 85 11.61 -6.38 12.95
N TYR A 86 12.88 -6.75 13.08
CA TYR A 86 13.26 -8.14 13.36
C TYR A 86 12.89 -8.58 14.77
N LYS A 87 13.00 -7.69 15.76
CA LYS A 87 12.56 -8.00 17.13
C LYS A 87 11.07 -8.27 17.18
N THR A 88 10.26 -7.45 16.51
CA THR A 88 8.80 -7.64 16.43
C THR A 88 8.46 -8.92 15.69
N HIS A 89 9.13 -9.20 14.55
CA HIS A 89 8.99 -10.48 13.84
C HIS A 89 9.25 -11.67 14.75
N HIS A 90 10.37 -11.68 15.50
CA HIS A 90 10.68 -12.76 16.43
C HIS A 90 9.68 -12.90 17.58
N GLN A 91 9.08 -11.80 18.04
CA GLN A 91 8.01 -11.84 19.05
C GLN A 91 6.74 -12.46 18.49
N LEU A 92 6.37 -12.13 17.25
CA LEU A 92 5.24 -12.74 16.55
C LEU A 92 5.43 -14.25 16.35
N LEU A 93 6.63 -14.70 15.94
CA LEU A 93 6.94 -16.12 15.84
C LEU A 93 6.79 -16.85 17.18
N LYS A 94 7.21 -16.23 18.29
CA LYS A 94 7.04 -16.81 19.65
C LYS A 94 5.59 -16.85 20.12
N SER A 95 4.72 -16.08 19.47
CA SER A 95 3.28 -16.05 19.72
C SER A 95 2.50 -16.84 18.68
N ASP A 96 3.15 -17.82 18.05
CA ASP A 96 2.59 -18.73 17.05
C ASP A 96 2.07 -18.06 15.76
N HIS A 97 2.53 -16.83 15.45
CA HIS A 97 2.25 -16.15 14.18
C HIS A 97 3.35 -16.49 13.17
N THR A 98 3.09 -17.44 12.28
CA THR A 98 4.00 -17.76 11.18
C THR A 98 3.72 -16.84 9.99
N PRO A 99 4.74 -16.18 9.40
CA PRO A 99 4.53 -15.36 8.22
C PRO A 99 4.14 -16.23 7.02
N ILE A 100 3.14 -15.80 6.27
CA ILE A 100 2.71 -16.41 5.01
C ILE A 100 3.45 -15.80 3.81
N ALA A 101 4.01 -14.59 3.95
CA ALA A 101 4.82 -13.97 2.93
C ALA A 101 5.85 -12.99 3.52
N TYR A 102 6.98 -12.85 2.79
CA TYR A 102 7.92 -11.73 2.89
C TYR A 102 7.92 -11.00 1.55
N GLN A 103 7.75 -9.67 1.59
CA GLN A 103 7.62 -8.87 0.39
C GLN A 103 8.45 -7.60 0.47
N GLU A 104 9.02 -7.19 -0.66
CA GLU A 104 9.72 -5.93 -0.83
C GLU A 104 9.08 -5.15 -1.98
N ASN A 105 9.00 -3.84 -1.82
CA ASN A 105 8.69 -2.91 -2.89
C ASN A 105 9.52 -1.64 -2.70
N GLU A 106 9.56 -0.77 -3.71
CA GLU A 106 10.10 0.58 -3.58
C GLU A 106 8.95 1.59 -3.72
N ARG A 107 9.09 2.75 -3.07
CA ARG A 107 8.06 3.78 -3.04
C ARG A 107 8.68 5.18 -3.06
N ILE A 108 8.05 6.09 -3.82
CA ILE A 108 8.25 7.54 -3.74
C ILE A 108 6.99 8.14 -3.15
N SER A 109 7.12 9.02 -2.15
CA SER A 109 5.99 9.62 -1.45
C SER A 109 5.84 11.10 -1.74
N TYR A 110 4.63 11.53 -2.03
CA TYR A 110 4.23 12.93 -2.19
C TYR A 110 3.07 13.25 -1.25
N MET A 111 2.93 14.54 -0.94
CA MET A 111 1.80 15.09 -0.18
C MET A 111 1.16 16.23 -0.95
N LEU A 112 -0.18 16.24 -1.03
CA LEU A 112 -0.98 17.31 -1.62
C LEU A 112 -2.20 17.60 -0.73
N ASP A 113 -2.21 18.78 -0.10
CA ASP A 113 -3.32 19.26 0.74
C ASP A 113 -3.73 18.27 1.87
N GLY A 114 -2.78 17.45 2.33
CA GLY A 114 -3.01 16.44 3.38
C GLY A 114 -3.35 15.04 2.86
N THR A 115 -3.46 14.86 1.54
CA THR A 115 -3.61 13.57 0.87
C THR A 115 -2.25 13.01 0.52
N ALA A 116 -1.99 11.76 0.87
CA ALA A 116 -0.78 11.03 0.50
C ALA A 116 -0.91 10.50 -0.93
N ILE A 117 0.17 10.61 -1.71
CA ILE A 117 0.23 10.12 -3.09
C ILE A 117 1.53 9.34 -3.23
N GLU A 118 1.42 8.06 -3.51
CA GLU A 118 2.52 7.12 -3.48
C GLU A 118 2.75 6.52 -4.88
N ILE A 119 3.98 6.59 -5.38
CA ILE A 119 4.38 5.85 -6.58
C ILE A 119 5.02 4.55 -6.12
N ASP A 120 4.33 3.45 -6.33
CA ASP A 120 4.77 2.12 -5.95
C ASP A 120 5.43 1.36 -7.09
N PHE A 121 6.57 0.75 -6.79
CA PHE A 121 7.31 -0.13 -7.67
C PHE A 121 7.35 -1.53 -7.04
N TRP A 122 6.77 -2.49 -7.72
CA TRP A 122 6.76 -3.88 -7.26
C TRP A 122 7.48 -4.79 -8.26
N PRO A 123 8.17 -5.83 -7.79
CA PRO A 123 8.86 -6.77 -8.67
C PRO A 123 7.92 -7.39 -9.70
N GLY A 124 8.25 -7.26 -10.96
CA GLY A 124 7.59 -7.98 -12.04
C GLY A 124 6.24 -7.45 -12.51
N ILE A 125 5.75 -6.34 -11.99
CA ILE A 125 4.56 -5.62 -12.49
C ILE A 125 4.92 -4.15 -12.79
N PRO A 126 4.15 -3.45 -13.65
CA PRO A 126 4.31 -2.03 -13.87
C PRO A 126 4.13 -1.22 -12.58
N PRO A 127 4.78 -0.03 -12.48
CA PRO A 127 4.52 0.88 -11.36
C PRO A 127 3.07 1.38 -11.39
N TYR A 128 2.53 1.66 -10.21
CA TYR A 128 1.22 2.25 -10.06
C TYR A 128 1.21 3.39 -9.04
N LEU A 129 0.19 4.22 -9.09
CA LEU A 129 -0.05 5.30 -8.15
C LEU A 129 -1.06 4.83 -7.10
N GLU A 130 -0.80 5.10 -5.83
CA GLU A 130 -1.74 4.94 -4.72
C GLU A 130 -2.05 6.33 -4.16
N ILE A 131 -3.32 6.64 -3.96
CA ILE A 131 -3.81 7.92 -3.43
C ILE A 131 -4.62 7.61 -2.18
N GLU A 132 -4.17 8.10 -1.03
CA GLU A 132 -4.81 7.90 0.27
C GLU A 132 -5.14 9.25 0.92
N GLY A 133 -6.41 9.43 1.27
CA GLY A 133 -6.94 10.66 1.88
C GLY A 133 -7.68 10.39 3.18
N ARG A 134 -8.32 11.43 3.71
CA ARG A 134 -9.13 11.36 4.94
C ARG A 134 -10.63 11.18 4.64
N SER A 135 -11.01 11.30 3.38
CA SER A 135 -12.38 11.10 2.90
C SER A 135 -12.39 10.74 1.42
N VAL A 136 -13.54 10.25 0.94
CA VAL A 136 -13.78 9.97 -0.48
C VAL A 136 -13.56 11.23 -1.32
N GLU A 137 -14.07 12.38 -0.86
CA GLU A 137 -13.98 13.65 -1.60
C GLU A 137 -12.53 14.13 -1.76
N GLU A 138 -11.67 13.92 -0.76
CA GLU A 138 -10.24 14.27 -0.87
C GLU A 138 -9.56 13.41 -1.92
N VAL A 139 -9.80 12.10 -1.91
CA VAL A 139 -9.25 11.14 -2.88
C VAL A 139 -9.70 11.49 -4.30
N GLU A 140 -11.02 11.66 -4.53
CA GLU A 140 -11.59 12.03 -5.83
C GLU A 140 -11.04 13.37 -6.35
N THR A 141 -10.88 14.36 -5.46
CA THR A 141 -10.30 15.66 -5.81
C THR A 141 -8.88 15.50 -6.35
N VAL A 142 -8.05 14.68 -5.72
CA VAL A 142 -6.66 14.45 -6.17
C VAL A 142 -6.64 13.67 -7.48
N VAL A 143 -7.46 12.63 -7.63
CA VAL A 143 -7.62 11.87 -8.88
C VAL A 143 -7.95 12.82 -10.05
N PHE A 144 -8.93 13.70 -9.86
CA PHE A 144 -9.33 14.69 -10.87
C PHE A 144 -8.20 15.70 -11.18
N ARG A 145 -7.50 16.22 -10.18
CA ARG A 145 -6.36 17.14 -10.39
C ARG A 145 -5.21 16.50 -11.16
N LEU A 146 -5.02 15.20 -11.01
CA LEU A 146 -4.06 14.42 -11.80
C LEU A 146 -4.51 14.22 -13.25
N GLY A 147 -5.78 14.48 -13.58
CA GLY A 147 -6.35 14.37 -14.93
C GLY A 147 -6.97 13.01 -15.22
N TYR A 148 -7.27 12.22 -14.20
CA TYR A 148 -7.98 10.95 -14.29
C TYR A 148 -9.44 11.09 -13.87
N ALA A 149 -10.28 10.18 -14.34
CA ALA A 149 -11.62 9.97 -13.81
C ALA A 149 -11.58 8.92 -12.68
N ILE A 150 -12.60 8.90 -11.83
CA ILE A 150 -12.66 7.89 -10.75
C ILE A 150 -12.79 6.46 -11.32
N GLU A 151 -13.40 6.33 -12.49
CA GLU A 151 -13.54 5.08 -13.24
C GLU A 151 -12.20 4.52 -13.76
N ASP A 152 -11.17 5.36 -13.83
CA ASP A 152 -9.80 4.94 -14.19
C ASP A 152 -9.04 4.34 -12.99
N THR A 153 -9.66 4.35 -11.81
CA THR A 153 -9.05 3.87 -10.58
C THR A 153 -9.52 2.47 -10.18
N THR A 154 -8.80 1.86 -9.26
CA THR A 154 -9.16 0.58 -8.65
C THR A 154 -8.90 0.60 -7.15
N THR A 155 -9.64 -0.22 -6.40
CA THR A 155 -9.44 -0.48 -4.97
C THR A 155 -8.73 -1.82 -4.71
N LEU A 156 -8.27 -2.50 -5.76
CA LEU A 156 -7.62 -3.80 -5.68
C LEU A 156 -6.43 -3.81 -4.71
N GLY A 157 -6.35 -4.85 -3.90
CA GLY A 157 -5.14 -5.16 -3.14
C GLY A 157 -4.00 -5.66 -4.02
N VAL A 158 -2.78 -5.63 -3.48
CA VAL A 158 -1.57 -6.06 -4.22
C VAL A 158 -1.70 -7.46 -4.85
N PRO A 159 -2.24 -8.49 -4.15
CA PRO A 159 -2.41 -9.81 -4.77
C PRO A 159 -3.29 -9.79 -6.03
N ASP A 160 -4.38 -9.01 -6.03
CA ASP A 160 -5.30 -8.94 -7.16
C ASP A 160 -4.73 -8.09 -8.30
N ILE A 161 -3.91 -7.07 -7.99
CA ILE A 161 -3.12 -6.35 -9.00
C ILE A 161 -2.18 -7.34 -9.72
N TYR A 162 -1.45 -8.19 -8.99
CA TYR A 162 -0.61 -9.22 -9.62
C TYR A 162 -1.43 -10.17 -10.51
N LYS A 163 -2.62 -10.60 -10.05
CA LYS A 163 -3.53 -11.46 -10.83
C LYS A 163 -3.99 -10.77 -12.12
N SER A 164 -4.24 -9.46 -12.10
CA SER A 164 -4.63 -8.70 -13.30
C SER A 164 -3.55 -8.70 -14.39
N TYR A 165 -2.28 -8.84 -13.98
CA TYR A 165 -1.14 -9.02 -14.92
C TYR A 165 -0.81 -10.48 -15.21
N GLY A 166 -1.72 -11.43 -14.88
CA GLY A 166 -1.50 -12.87 -15.08
C GLY A 166 -0.38 -13.46 -14.23
N ARG A 167 -0.09 -12.84 -13.08
CA ARG A 167 0.92 -13.27 -12.10
C ARG A 167 0.25 -13.62 -10.79
N CYS A 168 0.87 -14.51 -10.01
CA CYS A 168 0.41 -14.85 -8.68
C CYS A 168 1.52 -14.52 -7.67
N ILE A 169 1.25 -13.56 -6.79
CA ILE A 169 2.18 -13.20 -5.71
C ILE A 169 2.15 -14.27 -4.60
N GLU A 170 1.03 -14.99 -4.45
CA GLU A 170 0.82 -16.02 -3.45
C GLU A 170 1.65 -17.28 -3.72
N ASP A 171 2.03 -17.54 -4.99
CA ASP A 171 2.93 -18.65 -5.36
C ASP A 171 4.38 -18.41 -4.91
N HIS A 172 4.70 -17.20 -4.47
CA HIS A 172 6.01 -16.80 -4.02
C HIS A 172 5.94 -16.31 -2.57
N ASN A 173 6.32 -17.14 -1.61
CA ASN A 173 6.46 -16.73 -0.21
C ASN A 173 7.48 -15.59 -0.02
N ILE A 174 8.27 -15.30 -1.04
CA ILE A 174 9.27 -14.23 -1.07
C ILE A 174 9.13 -13.48 -2.39
N VAL A 175 8.83 -12.17 -2.31
CA VAL A 175 8.81 -11.23 -3.43
C VAL A 175 9.84 -10.14 -3.15
N ASN A 176 10.88 -10.11 -3.95
CA ASN A 176 11.98 -9.13 -3.82
C ASN A 176 12.52 -8.73 -5.21
N PHE A 177 13.28 -7.62 -5.24
CA PHE A 177 14.02 -7.18 -6.42
C PHE A 177 15.29 -8.02 -6.63
#